data_23dda4cb89947c23b69cdd114fa0b61f
#
_entry.id   23dda4cb89947c23b69cdd114fa0b61f
#
_cell.length_a   1.000
_cell.length_b   1.000
_cell.length_c   1.000
_cell.angle_alpha   90.00
_cell.angle_beta   90.00
_cell.angle_gamma   90.00
#
_symmetry.space_group_name_H-M   'P 1'
#
loop_
_entity.id
_entity.type
_entity.pdbx_description
1 polymer ?
#
loop_
_entity_poly.entity_id
_entity_poly.type
_entity_poly.pdbx_seq_one_letter_code
_entity_poly.pdbx_strand_id
1 'polypeptide(L)'
;MLGLALAGLAAMRGARAQDARGPAAPIQALNDGLVAVMRAGKSTPFGDRFHTLAPTIDRAFDLPGILRVSVGLRWGDFDASQQANLLKVFRTFTVASYVANFDSYDGQRFEIAPSLRAVGTDQVVGTTFVPTSGDPDRIDYVMRQEGAAWKVVDVLLDGTISRVAVQRSDFRAELVKGGAPALIASLQRKVADLGGNSPEL
;
A
#
# COMPACT_ATOMS: atom_id res chain seq x y z
N MET A 1 -39.76 40.32 4.47
CA MET A 1 -39.42 38.99 3.91
C MET A 1 -37.95 39.01 3.56
N LEU A 2 -37.12 38.61 4.50
CA LEU A 2 -35.68 38.35 4.24
C LEU A 2 -35.17 37.40 5.34
N GLY A 3 -35.00 36.15 5.03
CA GLY A 3 -34.48 35.19 6.00
C GLY A 3 -34.67 33.78 5.51
N LEU A 4 -33.78 33.29 4.60
CA LEU A 4 -33.51 31.87 4.34
C LEU A 4 -32.39 31.73 3.27
N ALA A 5 -31.13 31.92 3.67
CA ALA A 5 -30.01 31.59 2.76
C ALA A 5 -28.69 31.33 3.46
N LEU A 6 -28.66 30.87 4.73
CA LEU A 6 -27.40 30.63 5.46
C LEU A 6 -27.19 29.18 5.96
N ALA A 7 -28.12 28.28 5.73
CA ALA A 7 -28.03 26.89 6.24
C ALA A 7 -27.26 25.90 5.30
N GLY A 8 -27.04 26.25 4.04
CA GLY A 8 -26.49 25.34 3.03
C GLY A 8 -24.97 25.20 3.03
N LEU A 9 -24.20 26.19 3.52
CA LEU A 9 -22.73 26.16 3.44
C LEU A 9 -22.03 25.34 4.55
N ALA A 10 -22.69 25.18 5.69
CA ALA A 10 -22.10 24.43 6.83
C ALA A 10 -22.13 22.91 6.61
N ALA A 11 -23.15 22.38 5.94
CA ALA A 11 -23.27 20.95 5.67
C ALA A 11 -22.23 20.43 4.65
N MET A 12 -21.89 21.23 3.64
CA MET A 12 -20.87 20.84 2.64
C MET A 12 -19.44 20.87 3.19
N ARG A 13 -19.14 21.71 4.20
CA ARG A 13 -17.84 21.71 4.88
C ARG A 13 -17.67 20.52 5.81
N GLY A 14 -18.74 20.06 6.46
CA GLY A 14 -18.73 18.89 7.33
C GLY A 14 -18.45 17.59 6.57
N ALA A 15 -19.09 17.37 5.43
CA ALA A 15 -18.88 16.20 4.58
C ALA A 15 -17.43 16.10 4.06
N ARG A 16 -16.87 17.19 3.50
CA ARG A 16 -15.48 17.22 3.03
C ARG A 16 -14.43 17.02 4.14
N ALA A 17 -14.70 17.50 5.37
CA ALA A 17 -13.79 17.31 6.49
C ALA A 17 -13.82 15.87 7.04
N GLN A 18 -14.94 15.19 6.88
CA GLN A 18 -15.12 13.78 7.26
C GLN A 18 -14.47 12.86 6.22
N ASP A 19 -14.58 13.17 4.93
CA ASP A 19 -13.91 12.46 3.85
C ASP A 19 -12.37 12.54 3.96
N ALA A 20 -11.84 13.69 4.38
CA ALA A 20 -10.40 13.91 4.58
C ALA A 20 -9.80 13.10 5.76
N ARG A 21 -10.64 12.50 6.61
CA ARG A 21 -10.23 11.65 7.77
C ARG A 21 -10.72 10.22 7.64
N GLY A 22 -11.45 9.89 6.61
CA GLY A 22 -12.01 8.56 6.36
C GLY A 22 -10.97 7.57 5.81
N PRO A 23 -11.35 6.28 5.70
CA PRO A 23 -10.46 5.23 5.20
C PRO A 23 -10.00 5.45 3.75
N ALA A 24 -10.71 6.24 2.96
CA ALA A 24 -10.32 6.57 1.58
C ALA A 24 -9.17 7.60 1.49
N ALA A 25 -8.96 8.42 2.53
CA ALA A 25 -7.93 9.47 2.48
C ALA A 25 -6.49 8.95 2.32
N PRO A 26 -6.03 7.90 3.04
CA PRO A 26 -4.71 7.31 2.79
C PRO A 26 -4.58 6.71 1.39
N ILE A 27 -5.68 6.16 0.83
CA ILE A 27 -5.69 5.57 -0.51
C ILE A 27 -5.63 6.66 -1.58
N GLN A 28 -6.32 7.78 -1.39
CA GLN A 28 -6.18 8.93 -2.29
C GLN A 28 -4.74 9.44 -2.31
N ALA A 29 -4.11 9.60 -1.15
CA ALA A 29 -2.70 10.01 -1.07
C ALA A 29 -1.75 8.99 -1.71
N LEU A 30 -2.04 7.68 -1.59
CA LEU A 30 -1.29 6.62 -2.25
C LEU A 30 -1.42 6.73 -3.78
N ASN A 31 -2.64 6.87 -4.29
CA ASN A 31 -2.91 7.01 -5.72
C ASN A 31 -2.22 8.25 -6.31
N ASP A 32 -2.26 9.39 -5.60
CA ASP A 32 -1.57 10.61 -6.02
C ASP A 32 -0.04 10.40 -6.07
N GLY A 33 0.51 9.71 -5.07
CA GLY A 33 1.93 9.34 -5.03
C GLY A 33 2.34 8.40 -6.17
N LEU A 34 1.49 7.41 -6.49
CA LEU A 34 1.73 6.50 -7.60
C LEU A 34 1.70 7.23 -8.94
N VAL A 35 0.73 8.10 -9.18
CA VAL A 35 0.67 8.92 -10.40
C VAL A 35 1.91 9.82 -10.51
N ALA A 36 2.39 10.39 -9.40
CA ALA A 36 3.61 11.20 -9.41
C ALA A 36 4.86 10.38 -9.83
N VAL A 37 4.99 9.15 -9.29
CA VAL A 37 6.09 8.23 -9.65
C VAL A 37 5.98 7.75 -11.09
N MET A 38 4.77 7.44 -11.58
CA MET A 38 4.52 7.08 -12.97
C MET A 38 4.92 8.21 -13.93
N ARG A 39 4.56 9.46 -13.60
CA ARG A 39 4.93 10.64 -14.41
C ARG A 39 6.42 10.92 -14.42
N ALA A 40 7.12 10.64 -13.32
CA ALA A 40 8.57 10.71 -13.28
C ALA A 40 9.22 9.69 -14.24
N GLY A 41 8.59 8.54 -14.43
CA GLY A 41 8.96 7.54 -15.44
C GLY A 41 10.34 6.94 -15.23
N LYS A 42 10.72 6.07 -16.15
CA LYS A 42 12.02 5.35 -16.13
C LYS A 42 13.24 6.26 -16.36
N SER A 43 13.03 7.49 -16.86
CA SER A 43 14.10 8.50 -16.99
C SER A 43 14.58 9.03 -15.64
N THR A 44 13.74 8.97 -14.60
CA THR A 44 14.11 9.27 -13.23
C THR A 44 14.71 8.01 -12.59
N PRO A 45 15.87 8.09 -11.94
CA PRO A 45 16.50 6.96 -11.26
C PRO A 45 15.54 6.23 -10.33
N PHE A 46 15.69 4.90 -10.23
CA PHE A 46 14.82 4.08 -9.40
C PHE A 46 14.84 4.52 -7.93
N GLY A 47 16.03 4.84 -7.39
CA GLY A 47 16.21 5.32 -6.02
C GLY A 47 15.45 6.62 -5.74
N ASP A 48 15.46 7.57 -6.67
CA ASP A 48 14.72 8.84 -6.51
C ASP A 48 13.21 8.62 -6.47
N ARG A 49 12.70 7.75 -7.35
CA ARG A 49 11.28 7.37 -7.34
C ARG A 49 10.90 6.61 -6.06
N PHE A 50 11.81 5.75 -5.58
CA PHE A 50 11.67 5.04 -4.32
C PHE A 50 11.55 6.01 -3.14
N HIS A 51 12.49 6.96 -3.02
CA HIS A 51 12.49 7.96 -1.95
C HIS A 51 11.26 8.89 -2.01
N THR A 52 10.76 9.18 -3.20
CA THR A 52 9.53 9.95 -3.39
C THR A 52 8.29 9.21 -2.86
N LEU A 53 8.18 7.89 -3.12
CA LEU A 53 7.00 7.11 -2.76
C LEU A 53 7.04 6.59 -1.32
N ALA A 54 8.23 6.29 -0.78
CA ALA A 54 8.40 5.62 0.51
C ALA A 54 7.61 6.28 1.65
N PRO A 55 7.63 7.62 1.87
CA PRO A 55 6.86 8.25 2.93
C PRO A 55 5.34 8.04 2.80
N THR A 56 4.84 7.91 1.59
CA THR A 56 3.42 7.67 1.33
C THR A 56 3.03 6.24 1.68
N ILE A 57 3.86 5.25 1.32
CA ILE A 57 3.67 3.86 1.73
C ILE A 57 3.70 3.74 3.26
N ASP A 58 4.68 4.34 3.94
CA ASP A 58 4.81 4.29 5.40
C ASP A 58 3.58 4.87 6.12
N ARG A 59 2.99 5.92 5.55
CA ARG A 59 1.77 6.52 6.11
C ARG A 59 0.52 5.69 5.82
N ALA A 60 0.43 5.09 4.64
CA ALA A 60 -0.78 4.38 4.22
C ALA A 60 -0.88 2.96 4.79
N PHE A 61 0.24 2.23 4.96
CA PHE A 61 0.26 0.81 5.31
C PHE A 61 0.64 0.56 6.78
N ASP A 62 0.01 -0.46 7.39
CA ASP A 62 0.52 -1.13 8.59
C ASP A 62 1.53 -2.21 8.19
N LEU A 63 2.73 -1.80 7.77
CA LEU A 63 3.78 -2.75 7.33
C LEU A 63 4.18 -3.74 8.44
N PRO A 64 4.31 -3.33 9.72
CA PRO A 64 4.60 -4.27 10.81
C PRO A 64 3.51 -5.34 10.99
N GLY A 65 2.23 -4.94 10.95
CA GLY A 65 1.10 -5.85 11.07
C GLY A 65 1.01 -6.81 9.89
N ILE A 66 1.14 -6.31 8.67
CA ILE A 66 1.16 -7.11 7.43
C ILE A 66 2.27 -8.15 7.50
N LEU A 67 3.50 -7.73 7.85
CA LEU A 67 4.64 -8.64 7.95
C LEU A 67 4.40 -9.73 8.99
N ARG A 68 3.92 -9.35 10.18
CA ARG A 68 3.63 -10.31 11.26
C ARG A 68 2.61 -11.36 10.84
N VAL A 69 1.53 -10.95 10.17
CA VAL A 69 0.51 -11.87 9.64
C VAL A 69 1.08 -12.76 8.54
N SER A 70 1.91 -12.22 7.65
CA SER A 70 2.55 -12.96 6.56
C SER A 70 3.56 -14.01 7.05
N VAL A 71 4.32 -13.70 8.10
CA VAL A 71 5.24 -14.67 8.77
C VAL A 71 4.45 -15.70 9.60
N GLY A 72 3.35 -15.27 10.21
CA GLY A 72 2.47 -16.11 11.01
C GLY A 72 3.10 -16.51 12.36
N LEU A 73 2.80 -17.74 12.81
CA LEU A 73 3.22 -18.23 14.14
C LEU A 73 4.75 -18.19 14.35
N ARG A 74 5.52 -18.30 13.29
CA ARG A 74 6.99 -18.26 13.36
C ARG A 74 7.57 -16.90 13.73
N TRP A 75 6.75 -15.84 13.73
CA TRP A 75 7.20 -14.52 14.16
C TRP A 75 7.72 -14.51 15.60
N GLY A 76 7.12 -15.30 16.49
CA GLY A 76 7.56 -15.43 17.88
C GLY A 76 8.88 -16.18 18.08
N ASP A 77 9.35 -16.91 17.06
CA ASP A 77 10.63 -17.62 17.08
C ASP A 77 11.82 -16.69 16.81
N PHE A 78 11.56 -15.46 16.34
CA PHE A 78 12.60 -14.51 15.94
C PHE A 78 12.98 -13.59 17.09
N ASP A 79 14.27 -13.37 17.28
CA ASP A 79 14.75 -12.34 18.19
C ASP A 79 14.46 -10.91 17.67
N ALA A 80 14.62 -9.92 18.54
CA ALA A 80 14.31 -8.53 18.24
C ALA A 80 15.14 -7.98 17.05
N SER A 81 16.39 -8.42 16.88
CA SER A 81 17.25 -8.00 15.77
C SER A 81 16.77 -8.57 14.45
N GLN A 82 16.40 -9.86 14.44
CA GLN A 82 15.82 -10.51 13.26
C GLN A 82 14.49 -9.87 12.86
N GLN A 83 13.61 -9.57 13.83
CA GLN A 83 12.34 -8.90 13.56
C GLN A 83 12.55 -7.50 12.97
N ALA A 84 13.48 -6.71 13.53
CA ALA A 84 13.79 -5.36 13.06
C ALA A 84 14.40 -5.38 11.65
N ASN A 85 15.34 -6.29 11.38
CA ASN A 85 15.96 -6.41 10.07
C ASN A 85 14.94 -6.89 9.02
N LEU A 86 14.12 -7.87 9.36
CA LEU A 86 13.08 -8.36 8.48
C LEU A 86 12.06 -7.26 8.13
N LEU A 87 11.67 -6.44 9.12
CA LEU A 87 10.78 -5.30 8.87
C LEU A 87 11.42 -4.27 7.93
N LYS A 88 12.70 -3.96 8.13
CA LYS A 88 13.44 -3.03 7.26
C LYS A 88 13.45 -3.53 5.81
N VAL A 89 13.80 -4.79 5.59
CA VAL A 89 13.88 -5.37 4.25
C VAL A 89 12.49 -5.53 3.63
N PHE A 90 11.49 -5.90 4.41
CA PHE A 90 10.10 -5.99 3.94
C PHE A 90 9.54 -4.63 3.51
N ARG A 91 9.82 -3.57 4.28
CA ARG A 91 9.48 -2.18 3.89
C ARG A 91 10.12 -1.82 2.55
N THR A 92 11.42 -2.04 2.42
CA THR A 92 12.15 -1.78 1.16
C THR A 92 11.54 -2.57 -0.01
N PHE A 93 11.27 -3.85 0.17
CA PHE A 93 10.63 -4.69 -0.84
C PHE A 93 9.23 -4.17 -1.23
N THR A 94 8.43 -3.74 -0.26
CA THR A 94 7.09 -3.21 -0.55
C THR A 94 7.18 -1.94 -1.39
N VAL A 95 7.98 -0.96 -0.99
CA VAL A 95 8.15 0.28 -1.75
C VAL A 95 8.71 0.01 -3.16
N ALA A 96 9.77 -0.82 -3.26
CA ALA A 96 10.38 -1.18 -4.52
C ALA A 96 9.38 -1.86 -5.48
N SER A 97 8.51 -2.73 -4.94
CA SER A 97 7.46 -3.38 -5.73
C SER A 97 6.47 -2.38 -6.33
N TYR A 98 6.04 -1.39 -5.55
CA TYR A 98 5.16 -0.33 -6.08
C TYR A 98 5.87 0.51 -7.15
N VAL A 99 7.11 0.93 -6.92
CA VAL A 99 7.90 1.72 -7.88
C VAL A 99 8.13 0.97 -9.19
N ALA A 100 8.35 -0.35 -9.13
CA ALA A 100 8.57 -1.17 -10.32
C ALA A 100 7.28 -1.43 -11.11
N ASN A 101 6.15 -1.60 -10.42
CA ASN A 101 4.85 -1.86 -11.07
C ASN A 101 4.20 -0.60 -11.65
N PHE A 102 4.56 0.59 -11.13
CA PHE A 102 4.02 1.87 -11.55
C PHE A 102 5.15 2.78 -12.08
N ASP A 103 5.70 2.43 -13.25
CA ASP A 103 6.96 3.01 -13.77
C ASP A 103 6.82 3.87 -15.03
N SER A 104 5.61 3.99 -15.57
CA SER A 104 5.32 4.76 -16.79
C SER A 104 3.94 5.41 -16.75
N TYR A 105 3.79 6.55 -17.42
CA TYR A 105 2.55 7.32 -17.48
C TYR A 105 2.24 7.77 -18.90
N ASP A 106 1.07 7.40 -19.38
CA ASP A 106 0.51 7.84 -20.67
C ASP A 106 -0.98 8.29 -20.55
N GLY A 107 -1.42 8.57 -19.30
CA GLY A 107 -2.79 9.03 -19.02
C GLY A 107 -3.59 8.11 -18.08
N GLN A 108 -2.98 7.09 -17.50
CA GLN A 108 -3.62 6.21 -16.53
C GLN A 108 -4.13 7.01 -15.33
N ARG A 109 -5.19 6.49 -14.70
CA ARG A 109 -5.77 7.10 -13.51
C ARG A 109 -6.26 6.05 -12.52
N PHE A 110 -6.40 6.44 -11.27
CA PHE A 110 -7.04 5.67 -10.23
C PHE A 110 -8.42 6.27 -9.93
N GLU A 111 -9.40 5.39 -9.76
CA GLU A 111 -10.77 5.76 -9.37
C GLU A 111 -11.12 5.06 -8.07
N ILE A 112 -11.46 5.83 -7.04
CA ILE A 112 -11.93 5.29 -5.77
C ILE A 112 -13.44 5.13 -5.83
N ALA A 113 -13.94 3.96 -5.45
CA ALA A 113 -15.38 3.68 -5.40
C ALA A 113 -16.08 4.62 -4.39
N PRO A 114 -17.28 5.13 -4.71
CA PRO A 114 -17.99 6.07 -3.86
C PRO A 114 -18.51 5.46 -2.56
N SER A 115 -18.57 4.12 -2.46
CA SER A 115 -19.08 3.40 -1.30
C SER A 115 -18.00 2.49 -0.70
N LEU A 116 -17.97 2.43 0.63
CA LEU A 116 -17.14 1.51 1.39
C LEU A 116 -17.89 0.18 1.60
N ARG A 117 -17.14 -0.90 1.74
CA ARG A 117 -17.66 -2.23 2.09
C ARG A 117 -17.08 -2.64 3.46
N ALA A 118 -17.93 -2.92 4.43
CA ALA A 118 -17.49 -3.41 5.74
C ALA A 118 -17.12 -4.89 5.68
N VAL A 119 -16.01 -5.26 6.35
CA VAL A 119 -15.58 -6.65 6.53
C VAL A 119 -15.15 -6.83 7.99
N GLY A 120 -16.03 -7.36 8.83
CA GLY A 120 -15.82 -7.38 10.27
C GLY A 120 -15.71 -5.96 10.83
N THR A 121 -14.58 -5.66 11.49
CA THR A 121 -14.26 -4.32 12.02
C THR A 121 -13.51 -3.45 11.01
N ASP A 122 -13.10 -4.02 9.88
CA ASP A 122 -12.32 -3.34 8.87
C ASP A 122 -13.24 -2.76 7.77
N GLN A 123 -12.74 -1.80 7.01
CA GLN A 123 -13.41 -1.20 5.86
C GLN A 123 -12.63 -1.54 4.60
N VAL A 124 -13.33 -1.76 3.50
CA VAL A 124 -12.70 -1.96 2.19
C VAL A 124 -12.94 -0.74 1.32
N VAL A 125 -11.86 -0.14 0.87
CA VAL A 125 -11.85 0.93 -0.13
C VAL A 125 -11.61 0.29 -1.47
N GLY A 126 -12.65 0.25 -2.32
CA GLY A 126 -12.52 -0.22 -3.69
C GLY A 126 -11.80 0.81 -4.55
N THR A 127 -10.82 0.37 -5.32
CA THR A 127 -10.08 1.21 -6.25
C THR A 127 -9.97 0.51 -7.61
N THR A 128 -10.08 1.29 -8.68
CA THR A 128 -9.87 0.81 -10.05
C THR A 128 -8.69 1.56 -10.65
N PHE A 129 -7.68 0.83 -11.10
CA PHE A 129 -6.65 1.37 -11.98
C PHE A 129 -7.15 1.30 -13.41
N VAL A 130 -7.25 2.44 -14.05
CA VAL A 130 -7.78 2.58 -15.42
C VAL A 130 -6.61 2.91 -16.34
N PRO A 131 -6.14 1.94 -17.16
CA PRO A 131 -5.13 2.17 -18.17
C PRO A 131 -5.70 2.97 -19.34
N THR A 132 -4.85 3.45 -20.22
CA THR A 132 -5.24 4.13 -21.48
C THR A 132 -5.73 3.14 -22.53
N SER A 133 -5.35 1.87 -22.41
CA SER A 133 -5.78 0.78 -23.26
C SER A 133 -5.81 -0.53 -22.47
N GLY A 134 -6.71 -1.44 -22.83
CA GLY A 134 -6.94 -2.69 -22.10
C GLY A 134 -8.01 -2.55 -21.02
N ASP A 135 -8.18 -3.63 -20.25
CA ASP A 135 -9.19 -3.68 -19.20
C ASP A 135 -8.73 -3.00 -17.91
N PRO A 136 -9.61 -2.36 -17.15
CA PRO A 136 -9.30 -1.81 -15.85
C PRO A 136 -8.98 -2.91 -14.82
N ASP A 137 -7.98 -2.67 -13.98
CA ASP A 137 -7.62 -3.55 -12.87
C ASP A 137 -8.29 -3.10 -11.58
N ARG A 138 -8.93 -4.02 -10.89
CA ARG A 138 -9.52 -3.78 -9.58
C ARG A 138 -8.50 -4.06 -8.46
N ILE A 139 -8.30 -3.06 -7.60
CA ILE A 139 -7.41 -3.13 -6.44
C ILE A 139 -8.20 -2.64 -5.22
N ASP A 140 -8.61 -3.55 -4.35
CA ASP A 140 -9.33 -3.21 -3.12
C ASP A 140 -8.35 -3.16 -1.94
N TYR A 141 -8.45 -2.13 -1.11
CA TYR A 141 -7.62 -1.96 0.09
C TYR A 141 -8.43 -2.24 1.35
N VAL A 142 -8.00 -3.22 2.15
CA VAL A 142 -8.58 -3.49 3.46
C VAL A 142 -7.95 -2.54 4.46
N MET A 143 -8.80 -1.67 5.04
CA MET A 143 -8.40 -0.59 5.93
C MET A 143 -8.79 -0.90 7.36
N ARG A 144 -7.85 -0.80 8.29
CA ARG A 144 -8.09 -0.89 9.73
C ARG A 144 -7.87 0.45 10.38
N GLN A 145 -8.73 0.79 11.34
CA GLN A 145 -8.56 2.00 12.13
C GLN A 145 -7.61 1.73 13.30
N GLU A 146 -6.54 2.53 13.38
CA GLU A 146 -5.56 2.53 14.46
C GLU A 146 -5.55 3.92 15.12
N GLY A 147 -6.23 4.02 16.26
CA GLY A 147 -6.45 5.32 16.89
C GLY A 147 -7.22 6.27 15.98
N ALA A 148 -6.62 7.38 15.58
CA ALA A 148 -7.21 8.36 14.68
C ALA A 148 -6.86 8.11 13.19
N ALA A 149 -5.96 7.16 12.89
CA ALA A 149 -5.49 6.88 11.55
C ALA A 149 -6.14 5.64 10.96
N TRP A 150 -6.26 5.62 9.63
CA TRP A 150 -6.60 4.43 8.87
C TRP A 150 -5.37 3.88 8.18
N LYS A 151 -5.15 2.56 8.26
CA LYS A 151 -4.01 1.85 7.69
C LYS A 151 -4.46 0.70 6.81
N VAL A 152 -3.77 0.49 5.70
CA VAL A 152 -3.92 -0.70 4.87
C VAL A 152 -3.35 -1.90 5.62
N VAL A 153 -4.15 -2.93 5.81
CA VAL A 153 -3.76 -4.22 6.41
C VAL A 153 -3.78 -5.38 5.43
N ASP A 154 -4.41 -5.21 4.27
CA ASP A 154 -4.34 -6.13 3.14
C ASP A 154 -4.69 -5.42 1.82
N VAL A 155 -4.25 -5.99 0.70
CA VAL A 155 -4.62 -5.57 -0.65
C VAL A 155 -5.23 -6.76 -1.37
N LEU A 156 -6.42 -6.57 -1.94
CA LEU A 156 -7.13 -7.61 -2.68
C LEU A 156 -7.04 -7.30 -4.18
N LEU A 157 -6.30 -8.11 -4.91
CA LEU A 157 -6.28 -8.05 -6.38
C LEU A 157 -7.56 -8.68 -6.91
N ASP A 158 -8.12 -8.09 -7.96
CA ASP A 158 -9.43 -8.46 -8.53
C ASP A 158 -10.55 -8.49 -7.46
N GLY A 159 -10.36 -7.73 -6.37
CA GLY A 159 -11.29 -7.64 -5.25
C GLY A 159 -11.36 -8.87 -4.35
N THR A 160 -10.58 -9.93 -4.61
CA THR A 160 -10.69 -11.22 -3.92
C THR A 160 -9.36 -11.87 -3.53
N ILE A 161 -8.28 -11.63 -4.27
CA ILE A 161 -6.98 -12.29 -4.04
C ILE A 161 -6.17 -11.50 -3.02
N SER A 162 -6.13 -11.97 -1.78
CA SER A 162 -5.36 -11.37 -0.69
C SER A 162 -3.86 -11.44 -0.95
N ARG A 163 -3.20 -10.29 -1.00
CA ARG A 163 -1.73 -10.19 -1.10
C ARG A 163 -1.04 -10.71 0.16
N VAL A 164 -1.63 -10.51 1.33
CA VAL A 164 -1.12 -11.06 2.61
C VAL A 164 -1.17 -12.58 2.60
N ALA A 165 -2.25 -13.19 2.08
CA ALA A 165 -2.35 -14.64 1.97
C ALA A 165 -1.31 -15.22 0.99
N VAL A 166 -1.08 -14.57 -0.16
CA VAL A 166 -0.04 -14.96 -1.12
C VAL A 166 1.34 -14.84 -0.48
N GLN A 167 1.64 -13.70 0.16
CA GLN A 167 2.91 -13.50 0.87
C GLN A 167 3.14 -14.53 1.97
N ARG A 168 2.09 -14.90 2.71
CA ARG A 168 2.18 -15.93 3.74
C ARG A 168 2.60 -17.28 3.16
N SER A 169 2.09 -17.64 2.00
CA SER A 169 2.50 -18.86 1.29
C SER A 169 3.97 -18.80 0.86
N ASP A 170 4.36 -17.70 0.22
CA ASP A 170 5.75 -17.48 -0.25
C ASP A 170 6.74 -17.48 0.92
N PHE A 171 6.43 -16.74 1.98
CA PHE A 171 7.29 -16.60 3.16
C PHE A 171 7.45 -17.93 3.88
N ARG A 172 6.38 -18.73 3.98
CA ARG A 172 6.45 -20.08 4.56
C ARG A 172 7.49 -20.95 3.86
N ALA A 173 7.55 -20.90 2.53
CA ALA A 173 8.54 -21.67 1.76
C ALA A 173 9.99 -21.26 2.10
N GLU A 174 10.26 -19.96 2.23
CA GLU A 174 11.58 -19.46 2.61
C GLU A 174 11.91 -19.76 4.09
N LEU A 175 10.95 -19.60 4.98
CA LEU A 175 11.11 -19.86 6.41
C LEU A 175 11.43 -21.35 6.72
N VAL A 176 10.90 -22.28 5.91
CA VAL A 176 11.23 -23.71 6.03
C VAL A 176 12.69 -23.97 5.64
N LYS A 177 13.25 -23.24 4.68
CA LYS A 177 14.64 -23.41 4.21
C LYS A 177 15.68 -22.96 5.22
N GLY A 178 15.42 -21.88 5.98
CA GLY A 178 16.44 -21.35 6.90
C GLY A 178 15.96 -20.20 7.79
N GLY A 179 14.67 -20.16 8.16
CA GLY A 179 14.12 -19.18 9.10
C GLY A 179 14.20 -17.74 8.61
N ALA A 180 14.32 -16.78 9.56
CA ALA A 180 14.41 -15.35 9.25
C ALA A 180 15.57 -15.00 8.30
N PRO A 181 16.80 -15.55 8.44
CA PRO A 181 17.89 -15.26 7.52
C PRO A 181 17.58 -15.61 6.05
N ALA A 182 16.93 -16.75 5.80
CA ALA A 182 16.58 -17.16 4.45
C ALA A 182 15.51 -16.24 3.84
N LEU A 183 14.50 -15.84 4.61
CA LEU A 183 13.46 -14.90 4.17
C LEU A 183 14.07 -13.52 3.89
N ILE A 184 14.94 -13.01 4.78
CA ILE A 184 15.64 -11.74 4.58
C ILE A 184 16.42 -11.77 3.26
N ALA A 185 17.25 -12.79 3.05
CA ALA A 185 18.04 -12.94 1.83
C ALA A 185 17.18 -13.06 0.57
N SER A 186 16.02 -13.74 0.66
CA SER A 186 15.06 -13.84 -0.43
C SER A 186 14.47 -12.47 -0.79
N LEU A 187 14.04 -11.69 0.21
CA LEU A 187 13.49 -10.33 -0.01
C LEU A 187 14.55 -9.37 -0.55
N GLN A 188 15.80 -9.46 -0.07
CA GLN A 188 16.91 -8.65 -0.59
C GLN A 188 17.18 -8.92 -2.06
N ARG A 189 17.18 -10.19 -2.49
CA ARG A 189 17.29 -10.55 -3.92
C ARG A 189 16.14 -9.95 -4.74
N LYS A 190 14.89 -10.10 -4.25
CA LYS A 190 13.73 -9.50 -4.93
C LYS A 190 13.85 -7.97 -5.05
N VAL A 191 14.38 -7.28 -4.03
CA VAL A 191 14.65 -5.84 -4.10
C VAL A 191 15.69 -5.50 -5.17
N ALA A 192 16.79 -6.26 -5.23
CA ALA A 192 17.84 -6.07 -6.23
C ALA A 192 17.29 -6.30 -7.65
N ASP A 193 16.47 -7.34 -7.85
CA ASP A 193 15.84 -7.63 -9.15
C ASP A 193 14.90 -6.51 -9.60
N LEU A 194 14.13 -5.91 -8.67
CA LEU A 194 13.20 -4.81 -8.96
C LEU A 194 13.93 -3.50 -9.23
N GLY A 195 14.95 -3.19 -8.44
CA GLY A 195 15.68 -1.91 -8.47
C GLY A 195 16.87 -1.87 -9.39
N GLY A 196 17.17 -2.96 -10.12
CA GLY A 196 18.32 -3.01 -11.04
C GLY A 196 19.66 -2.78 -10.34
N ASN A 197 19.85 -3.31 -9.12
CA ASN A 197 21.04 -3.11 -8.28
C ASN A 197 21.30 -1.63 -7.90
N SER A 198 20.26 -0.82 -7.75
CA SER A 198 20.38 0.54 -7.22
C SER A 198 21.03 0.51 -5.83
N PRO A 199 22.24 1.07 -5.63
CA PRO A 199 22.96 0.94 -4.35
C PRO A 199 22.34 1.75 -3.21
N GLU A 200 21.31 2.51 -3.48
CA GLU A 200 20.68 3.49 -2.57
C GLU A 200 19.41 2.95 -1.85
N LEU A 201 19.10 1.65 -1.96
CA LEU A 201 17.90 1.04 -1.36
C LEU A 201 18.15 0.39 -0.01
#